data_6d325bcad9583ed3ea7a626fde4aba58
#
_entry.id   6d325bcad9583ed3ea7a626fde4aba58
#
_cell.length_a   1.000
_cell.length_b   1.000
_cell.length_c   1.000
_cell.angle_alpha   90.00
_cell.angle_beta   90.00
_cell.angle_gamma   90.00
#
_symmetry.space_group_name_H-M   'P 1'
#
loop_
_entity.id
_entity.type
_entity.pdbx_description
1 polymer ?
#
loop_
_entity_poly.entity_id
_entity_poly.type
_entity_poly.pdbx_seq_one_letter_code
_entity_poly.pdbx_strand_id
1 'polypeptide(L)'
;MKYNEKNPPLVCMQTQSSCYRGTGKMQIKGVLWHDTGCNNPNLKRFVQPSDDAPDRAEWLEKLGRNPYHNDWNHVTRKAGMNCWIGKLADGTVATVQTMPWDYRPWGCGSGKKGSCNNGWIQFEICEDGKKDADYLNKVYEEACEITAYLCKLYNIDPLGTAECGGVAVPTILCHQDSARFGLGSDHSDIYDWFPKYGKSMETARNDVTALLASDNAAHQATDIIQTTPIMKPDSPPATEPKLAKDEPKAPTAVTIINSTGYVNIRNGNDTNFARITTARNGEKFPYIATAAIGWHAVLTKGQVCWVSGDYSKVQ
;
A
#
# COMPACT_ATOMS: atom_id res chain seq x y z
N MET A 1 6.63 5.76 5.67
CA MET A 1 5.16 5.72 5.39
C MET A 1 4.48 6.99 5.90
N LYS A 2 3.49 7.50 5.14
CA LYS A 2 2.65 8.65 5.52
C LYS A 2 1.80 8.35 6.77
N TYR A 3 1.20 7.18 6.82
CA TYR A 3 0.32 6.77 7.91
C TYR A 3 1.04 5.90 8.93
N ASN A 4 0.80 6.17 10.22
CA ASN A 4 1.30 5.42 11.37
C ASN A 4 0.42 5.70 12.60
N GLU A 5 0.76 5.16 13.77
CA GLU A 5 -0.01 5.37 15.01
C GLU A 5 -0.13 6.86 15.42
N LYS A 6 0.89 7.67 15.13
CA LYS A 6 0.91 9.11 15.45
C LYS A 6 0.24 9.96 14.37
N ASN A 7 0.13 9.44 13.16
CA ASN A 7 -0.50 10.11 12.01
C ASN A 7 -1.44 9.13 11.31
N PRO A 8 -2.58 8.75 11.91
CA PRO A 8 -3.55 7.86 11.28
C PRO A 8 -4.27 8.57 10.11
N PRO A 9 -4.95 7.83 9.23
CA PRO A 9 -5.82 8.43 8.23
C PRO A 9 -6.94 9.24 8.88
N LEU A 10 -7.49 10.18 8.14
CA LEU A 10 -8.66 10.96 8.58
C LEU A 10 -9.85 10.04 8.84
N VAL A 11 -10.69 10.35 9.85
CA VAL A 11 -11.80 9.48 10.29
C VAL A 11 -13.13 10.25 10.28
N CYS A 12 -13.97 10.00 9.27
CA CYS A 12 -15.34 10.51 9.17
C CYS A 12 -16.33 9.35 9.04
N MET A 13 -16.76 8.80 10.16
CA MET A 13 -17.59 7.59 10.19
C MET A 13 -18.98 7.83 9.58
N GLN A 14 -19.34 7.00 8.60
CA GLN A 14 -20.66 7.03 7.95
C GLN A 14 -21.69 6.20 8.73
N THR A 15 -21.97 6.59 9.96
CA THR A 15 -22.79 5.84 10.93
C THR A 15 -24.24 5.66 10.51
N GLN A 16 -24.74 6.49 9.58
CA GLN A 16 -26.10 6.39 9.05
C GLN A 16 -26.20 5.49 7.82
N SER A 17 -25.07 5.09 7.21
CA SER A 17 -25.10 4.24 6.02
C SER A 17 -25.70 2.86 6.31
N SER A 18 -26.39 2.30 5.31
CA SER A 18 -27.02 0.97 5.44
C SER A 18 -25.98 -0.12 5.76
N CYS A 19 -24.77 -0.03 5.17
CA CYS A 19 -23.70 -0.97 5.42
C CYS A 19 -23.21 -0.88 6.86
N TYR A 20 -22.88 0.33 7.35
CA TYR A 20 -22.40 0.52 8.72
C TYR A 20 -23.37 -0.07 9.75
N ARG A 21 -24.68 0.17 9.58
CA ARG A 21 -25.73 -0.30 10.53
C ARG A 21 -26.11 -1.76 10.37
N GLY A 22 -25.94 -2.31 9.17
CA GLY A 22 -26.40 -3.67 8.84
C GLY A 22 -25.32 -4.72 8.75
N THR A 23 -24.05 -4.34 8.92
CA THR A 23 -22.92 -5.29 8.80
C THR A 23 -22.48 -5.83 10.16
N GLY A 24 -21.58 -6.83 10.14
CA GLY A 24 -20.88 -7.37 11.29
C GLY A 24 -19.37 -7.27 11.15
N LYS A 25 -18.67 -7.76 12.15
CA LYS A 25 -17.20 -7.84 12.13
C LYS A 25 -16.70 -8.96 11.23
N MET A 26 -15.49 -8.79 10.70
CA MET A 26 -14.78 -9.79 9.92
C MET A 26 -13.36 -10.02 10.48
N GLN A 27 -12.79 -11.19 10.18
CA GLN A 27 -11.37 -11.41 10.34
C GLN A 27 -10.65 -10.84 9.11
N ILE A 28 -9.74 -9.90 9.34
CA ILE A 28 -9.03 -9.22 8.24
C ILE A 28 -7.98 -10.18 7.66
N LYS A 29 -7.97 -10.27 6.33
CA LYS A 29 -7.09 -11.13 5.52
C LYS A 29 -6.30 -10.34 4.48
N GLY A 30 -6.79 -9.18 4.07
CA GLY A 30 -6.18 -8.38 3.02
C GLY A 30 -6.86 -7.04 2.78
N VAL A 31 -6.51 -6.41 1.66
CA VAL A 31 -7.02 -5.12 1.19
C VAL A 31 -7.48 -5.25 -0.26
N LEU A 32 -8.67 -4.74 -0.58
CA LEU A 32 -9.25 -4.78 -1.91
C LEU A 32 -9.54 -3.35 -2.40
N TRP A 33 -9.05 -3.05 -3.60
CA TRP A 33 -9.09 -1.74 -4.24
C TRP A 33 -10.25 -1.64 -5.21
N HIS A 34 -10.96 -0.50 -5.16
CA HIS A 34 -11.97 -0.11 -6.15
C HIS A 34 -11.69 1.27 -6.70
N ASP A 35 -12.33 1.61 -7.81
CA ASP A 35 -12.56 2.98 -8.26
C ASP A 35 -14.06 3.24 -8.46
N THR A 36 -14.47 4.52 -8.35
CA THR A 36 -15.89 4.87 -8.20
C THR A 36 -16.74 4.70 -9.47
N GLY A 37 -16.16 4.43 -10.63
CA GLY A 37 -16.87 4.44 -11.91
C GLY A 37 -17.62 5.78 -12.18
N CYS A 38 -17.25 6.84 -11.48
CA CYS A 38 -17.95 8.13 -11.46
C CYS A 38 -16.96 9.28 -11.59
N ASN A 39 -17.07 10.06 -12.67
CA ASN A 39 -16.21 11.21 -12.92
C ASN A 39 -16.42 12.32 -11.86
N ASN A 40 -15.97 12.08 -10.65
CA ASN A 40 -15.95 13.03 -9.55
C ASN A 40 -14.81 12.75 -8.57
N PRO A 41 -13.70 13.50 -8.63
CA PRO A 41 -12.53 13.28 -7.78
C PRO A 41 -12.71 13.75 -6.34
N ASN A 42 -13.83 14.39 -6.00
CA ASN A 42 -14.03 15.03 -4.70
C ASN A 42 -14.70 14.08 -3.70
N LEU A 43 -14.05 13.91 -2.55
CA LEU A 43 -14.56 13.10 -1.45
C LEU A 43 -15.95 13.54 -0.97
N LYS A 44 -16.26 14.84 -1.00
CA LYS A 44 -17.59 15.35 -0.59
C LYS A 44 -18.77 14.71 -1.31
N ARG A 45 -18.54 14.15 -2.52
CA ARG A 45 -19.59 13.45 -3.27
C ARG A 45 -20.00 12.15 -2.60
N PHE A 46 -19.08 11.50 -1.91
CA PHE A 46 -19.22 10.16 -1.38
C PHE A 46 -19.22 10.11 0.14
N VAL A 47 -18.48 11.02 0.78
CA VAL A 47 -18.26 11.09 2.23
C VAL A 47 -18.81 12.39 2.77
N GLN A 48 -19.78 12.31 3.68
CA GLN A 48 -20.25 13.43 4.49
C GLN A 48 -20.48 12.94 5.93
N PRO A 49 -20.24 13.78 6.95
CA PRO A 49 -20.57 13.46 8.34
C PRO A 49 -22.07 13.31 8.53
N SER A 50 -22.47 12.56 9.55
CA SER A 50 -23.88 12.50 9.96
C SER A 50 -24.41 13.88 10.34
N ASP A 51 -25.72 14.11 10.18
CA ASP A 51 -26.33 15.43 10.46
C ASP A 51 -26.21 15.83 11.93
N ASP A 52 -26.15 14.87 12.84
CA ASP A 52 -26.00 15.02 14.28
C ASP A 52 -24.55 14.85 14.78
N ALA A 53 -23.56 14.73 13.89
CA ALA A 53 -22.18 14.59 14.29
C ALA A 53 -21.65 15.85 15.01
N PRO A 54 -21.04 15.73 16.18
CA PRO A 54 -20.58 16.88 16.98
C PRO A 54 -19.51 17.71 16.27
N ASP A 55 -18.70 17.07 15.42
CA ASP A 55 -17.62 17.65 14.61
C ASP A 55 -18.03 17.96 13.15
N ARG A 56 -19.36 17.96 12.89
CA ARG A 56 -19.90 18.13 11.54
C ARG A 56 -19.38 19.38 10.83
N ALA A 57 -19.28 20.51 11.53
CA ALA A 57 -18.83 21.76 10.94
C ALA A 57 -17.38 21.67 10.42
N GLU A 58 -16.49 21.07 11.19
CA GLU A 58 -15.09 20.85 10.84
C GLU A 58 -14.95 19.93 9.63
N TRP A 59 -15.78 18.87 9.59
CA TRP A 59 -15.82 17.96 8.44
C TRP A 59 -16.34 18.61 7.17
N LEU A 60 -17.37 19.47 7.26
CA LEU A 60 -17.88 20.20 6.11
C LEU A 60 -16.88 21.22 5.56
N GLU A 61 -16.05 21.82 6.42
CA GLU A 61 -14.94 22.67 5.99
C GLU A 61 -13.88 21.83 5.26
N LYS A 62 -13.46 20.72 5.85
CA LYS A 62 -12.40 19.84 5.32
C LYS A 62 -12.78 19.11 4.03
N LEU A 63 -13.97 18.54 3.97
CA LEU A 63 -14.46 17.79 2.79
C LEU A 63 -15.11 18.70 1.73
N GLY A 64 -15.70 19.82 2.14
CA GLY A 64 -16.67 20.57 1.38
C GLY A 64 -18.08 20.01 1.55
N ARG A 65 -19.07 20.87 1.41
CA ARG A 65 -20.50 20.49 1.53
C ARG A 65 -20.98 19.78 0.25
N ASN A 66 -21.76 18.71 0.41
CA ASN A 66 -22.58 18.10 -0.62
C ASN A 66 -24.05 18.53 -0.44
N PRO A 67 -24.54 19.53 -1.19
CA PRO A 67 -25.90 20.07 -0.98
C PRO A 67 -27.02 19.11 -1.43
N TYR A 68 -26.66 18.04 -2.15
CA TYR A 68 -27.63 17.10 -2.73
C TYR A 68 -27.96 15.94 -1.80
N HIS A 69 -27.29 15.80 -0.66
CA HIS A 69 -27.44 14.68 0.28
C HIS A 69 -27.44 13.30 -0.41
N ASN A 70 -26.64 13.16 -1.46
CA ASN A 70 -26.53 11.93 -2.26
C ASN A 70 -25.21 11.19 -2.02
N ASP A 71 -24.52 11.50 -0.94
CA ASP A 71 -23.38 10.76 -0.42
C ASP A 71 -23.81 9.43 0.22
N TRP A 72 -22.84 8.60 0.58
CA TRP A 72 -23.14 7.24 1.04
C TRP A 72 -23.59 7.16 2.51
N ASN A 73 -23.52 8.24 3.25
CA ASN A 73 -24.07 8.32 4.60
C ASN A 73 -25.57 8.65 4.61
N HIS A 74 -26.04 9.42 3.61
CA HIS A 74 -27.42 9.95 3.58
C HIS A 74 -28.35 9.21 2.61
N VAL A 75 -27.83 8.33 1.74
CA VAL A 75 -28.67 7.54 0.84
C VAL A 75 -28.70 6.07 1.24
N THR A 76 -29.86 5.43 1.05
CA THR A 76 -29.99 3.99 1.23
C THR A 76 -29.29 3.27 0.10
N ARG A 77 -28.23 2.51 0.40
CA ARG A 77 -27.46 1.69 -0.56
C ARG A 77 -27.18 0.32 0.01
N LYS A 78 -27.18 -0.69 -0.89
CA LYS A 78 -26.67 -2.03 -0.58
C LYS A 78 -25.16 -2.12 -0.86
N ALA A 79 -24.42 -1.07 -0.46
CA ALA A 79 -22.99 -0.97 -0.63
C ALA A 79 -22.37 -0.17 0.53
N GLY A 80 -21.08 -0.35 0.80
CA GLY A 80 -20.34 0.38 1.83
C GLY A 80 -18.88 -0.02 1.87
N MET A 81 -18.00 0.96 2.14
CA MET A 81 -16.55 0.85 2.13
C MET A 81 -15.97 1.21 3.48
N ASN A 82 -14.79 0.66 3.79
CA ASN A 82 -14.06 1.03 5.00
C ASN A 82 -13.41 2.42 4.90
N CYS A 83 -12.94 2.81 3.70
CA CYS A 83 -12.43 4.15 3.46
C CYS A 83 -12.57 4.60 2.01
N TRP A 84 -12.24 5.87 1.75
CA TRP A 84 -12.31 6.54 0.47
C TRP A 84 -11.05 7.36 0.23
N ILE A 85 -10.59 7.42 -1.02
CA ILE A 85 -9.44 8.20 -1.46
C ILE A 85 -9.89 9.21 -2.50
N GLY A 86 -9.55 10.48 -2.34
CA GLY A 86 -9.93 11.54 -3.26
C GLY A 86 -9.55 12.93 -2.77
N LYS A 87 -10.06 13.96 -3.45
CA LYS A 87 -9.77 15.36 -3.13
C LYS A 87 -10.62 15.85 -1.94
N LEU A 88 -9.96 16.50 -0.99
CA LEU A 88 -10.55 17.36 0.03
C LEU A 88 -11.01 18.69 -0.60
N ALA A 89 -11.58 19.58 0.21
CA ALA A 89 -12.07 20.89 -0.24
C ALA A 89 -10.95 21.79 -0.78
N ASP A 90 -9.75 21.69 -0.24
CA ASP A 90 -8.55 22.44 -0.66
C ASP A 90 -7.85 21.83 -1.89
N GLY A 91 -8.36 20.70 -2.42
CA GLY A 91 -7.81 19.99 -3.57
C GLY A 91 -6.71 19.00 -3.24
N THR A 92 -6.27 18.88 -1.99
CA THR A 92 -5.31 17.85 -1.57
C THR A 92 -5.94 16.46 -1.63
N VAL A 93 -5.14 15.44 -1.96
CA VAL A 93 -5.59 14.03 -1.94
C VAL A 93 -5.37 13.45 -0.55
N ALA A 94 -6.40 12.80 -0.03
CA ALA A 94 -6.35 12.16 1.27
C ALA A 94 -7.21 10.89 1.31
N THR A 95 -6.90 10.03 2.29
CA THR A 95 -7.74 8.89 2.69
C THR A 95 -8.62 9.29 3.86
N VAL A 96 -9.92 8.98 3.76
CA VAL A 96 -10.89 9.15 4.84
C VAL A 96 -11.52 7.82 5.19
N GLN A 97 -11.27 7.34 6.41
CA GLN A 97 -11.92 6.16 6.97
C GLN A 97 -13.39 6.46 7.28
N THR A 98 -14.28 5.57 6.84
CA THR A 98 -15.74 5.73 6.95
C THR A 98 -16.45 4.62 7.73
N MET A 99 -15.75 3.49 7.92
CA MET A 99 -16.18 2.39 8.81
C MET A 99 -14.97 1.84 9.59
N PRO A 100 -15.16 1.22 10.77
CA PRO A 100 -14.10 0.46 11.42
C PRO A 100 -13.46 -0.54 10.47
N TRP A 101 -12.14 -0.73 10.56
CA TRP A 101 -11.42 -1.61 9.66
C TRP A 101 -11.90 -3.06 9.71
N ASP A 102 -12.35 -3.53 10.86
CA ASP A 102 -12.87 -4.87 11.08
C ASP A 102 -14.37 -5.02 10.76
N TYR A 103 -15.04 -3.95 10.28
CA TYR A 103 -16.39 -4.07 9.77
C TYR A 103 -16.38 -4.61 8.34
N ARG A 104 -17.21 -5.61 8.10
CA ARG A 104 -17.36 -6.26 6.79
C ARG A 104 -17.94 -5.28 5.77
N PRO A 105 -17.18 -4.85 4.73
CA PRO A 105 -17.70 -3.96 3.70
C PRO A 105 -18.71 -4.68 2.78
N TRP A 106 -19.49 -3.92 2.05
CA TRP A 106 -20.37 -4.40 1.00
C TRP A 106 -19.93 -3.83 -0.35
N GLY A 107 -18.66 -4.09 -0.76
CA GLY A 107 -18.05 -3.49 -1.94
C GLY A 107 -18.03 -4.42 -3.15
N CYS A 108 -17.40 -5.58 -3.03
CA CYS A 108 -17.12 -6.44 -4.18
C CYS A 108 -18.28 -7.41 -4.57
N GLY A 109 -19.43 -7.34 -3.90
CA GLY A 109 -20.51 -8.30 -4.15
C GLY A 109 -20.13 -9.74 -3.77
N SER A 110 -20.60 -10.72 -4.55
CA SER A 110 -20.29 -12.13 -4.36
C SER A 110 -20.24 -12.88 -5.69
N GLY A 111 -19.50 -13.97 -5.72
CA GLY A 111 -19.41 -14.90 -6.84
C GLY A 111 -19.81 -16.31 -6.43
N LYS A 112 -19.56 -17.30 -7.31
CA LYS A 112 -19.95 -18.71 -7.10
C LYS A 112 -19.24 -19.37 -5.91
N LYS A 113 -18.09 -18.85 -5.48
CA LYS A 113 -17.27 -19.40 -4.39
C LYS A 113 -17.38 -18.61 -3.08
N GLY A 114 -18.14 -17.52 -3.06
CA GLY A 114 -18.30 -16.67 -1.88
C GLY A 114 -18.03 -15.20 -2.16
N SER A 115 -17.39 -14.50 -1.22
CA SER A 115 -17.17 -13.07 -1.34
C SER A 115 -15.91 -12.62 -0.60
N CYS A 116 -15.07 -11.80 -1.25
CA CYS A 116 -13.97 -11.10 -0.62
C CYS A 116 -14.44 -10.05 0.40
N ASN A 117 -15.74 -9.69 0.45
CA ASN A 117 -16.29 -8.92 1.57
C ASN A 117 -16.02 -9.59 2.93
N ASN A 118 -15.75 -10.91 2.95
CA ASN A 118 -15.57 -11.68 4.17
C ASN A 118 -14.11 -11.72 4.68
N GLY A 119 -13.33 -10.67 4.41
CA GLY A 119 -11.97 -10.63 4.94
C GLY A 119 -11.08 -9.53 4.35
N TRP A 120 -11.49 -8.85 3.31
CA TRP A 120 -10.72 -7.75 2.73
C TRP A 120 -11.28 -6.39 3.16
N ILE A 121 -10.43 -5.55 3.75
CA ILE A 121 -10.71 -4.13 3.93
C ILE A 121 -10.86 -3.53 2.53
N GLN A 122 -11.88 -2.71 2.31
CA GLN A 122 -12.16 -2.17 0.98
C GLN A 122 -12.21 -0.65 0.96
N PHE A 123 -11.68 -0.07 -0.11
CA PHE A 123 -11.76 1.36 -0.35
C PHE A 123 -12.07 1.68 -1.80
N GLU A 124 -12.66 2.86 -2.00
CA GLU A 124 -12.91 3.45 -3.31
C GLU A 124 -11.93 4.57 -3.60
N ILE A 125 -11.38 4.60 -4.81
CA ILE A 125 -10.63 5.73 -5.35
C ILE A 125 -11.57 6.58 -6.19
N CYS A 126 -11.77 7.84 -5.81
CA CYS A 126 -12.59 8.78 -6.55
C CYS A 126 -11.97 9.07 -7.92
N GLU A 127 -12.72 8.84 -9.00
CA GLU A 127 -12.23 9.07 -10.36
C GLU A 127 -12.37 10.52 -10.80
N ASP A 128 -11.49 10.96 -11.72
CA ASP A 128 -11.55 12.25 -12.42
C ASP A 128 -12.00 12.13 -13.89
N GLY A 129 -12.65 11.02 -14.24
CA GLY A 129 -12.96 10.63 -15.62
C GLY A 129 -11.77 10.01 -16.32
N LYS A 130 -10.74 9.58 -15.58
CA LYS A 130 -9.54 8.84 -16.05
C LYS A 130 -8.71 9.62 -17.05
N LYS A 131 -8.56 10.94 -16.86
CA LYS A 131 -7.97 11.88 -17.83
C LYS A 131 -6.67 12.51 -17.35
N ASP A 132 -6.46 12.66 -16.04
CA ASP A 132 -5.34 13.39 -15.46
C ASP A 132 -4.33 12.41 -14.84
N ALA A 133 -3.15 12.34 -15.46
CA ALA A 133 -2.04 11.49 -14.99
C ALA A 133 -1.51 11.92 -13.61
N ASP A 134 -1.45 13.24 -13.35
CA ASP A 134 -0.97 13.76 -12.06
C ASP A 134 -1.94 13.43 -10.93
N TYR A 135 -3.25 13.48 -11.22
CA TYR A 135 -4.25 13.04 -10.26
C TYR A 135 -4.16 11.54 -9.99
N LEU A 136 -4.06 10.72 -11.04
CA LEU A 136 -3.86 9.28 -10.87
C LEU A 136 -2.65 8.98 -9.99
N ASN A 137 -1.49 9.61 -10.28
CA ASN A 137 -0.28 9.35 -9.48
C ASN A 137 -0.51 9.66 -8.01
N LYS A 138 -1.16 10.79 -7.67
CA LYS A 138 -1.47 11.17 -6.29
C LYS A 138 -2.39 10.18 -5.58
N VAL A 139 -3.47 9.73 -6.22
CA VAL A 139 -4.39 8.77 -5.60
C VAL A 139 -3.80 7.36 -5.54
N TYR A 140 -2.95 7.00 -6.50
CA TYR A 140 -2.21 5.75 -6.49
C TYR A 140 -1.20 5.69 -5.34
N GLU A 141 -0.39 6.74 -5.16
CA GLU A 141 0.55 6.88 -4.04
C GLU A 141 -0.21 6.81 -2.70
N GLU A 142 -1.34 7.52 -2.60
CA GLU A 142 -2.20 7.50 -1.43
C GLU A 142 -2.78 6.11 -1.13
N ALA A 143 -3.20 5.38 -2.19
CA ALA A 143 -3.69 4.01 -2.06
C ALA A 143 -2.59 3.03 -1.62
N CYS A 144 -1.36 3.20 -2.10
CA CYS A 144 -0.21 2.43 -1.62
C CYS A 144 0.10 2.73 -0.16
N GLU A 145 0.07 4.00 0.25
CA GLU A 145 0.35 4.43 1.64
C GLU A 145 -0.68 3.88 2.63
N ILE A 146 -1.99 3.99 2.33
CA ILE A 146 -3.01 3.41 3.21
C ILE A 146 -2.95 1.89 3.23
N THR A 147 -2.64 1.25 2.10
CA THR A 147 -2.51 -0.21 2.05
C THR A 147 -1.30 -0.67 2.85
N ALA A 148 -0.15 0.01 2.77
CA ALA A 148 1.03 -0.30 3.58
C ALA A 148 0.75 -0.14 5.08
N TYR A 149 0.05 0.93 5.48
CA TYR A 149 -0.41 1.13 6.86
C TYR A 149 -1.27 -0.04 7.35
N LEU A 150 -2.25 -0.48 6.56
CA LEU A 150 -3.13 -1.60 6.90
C LEU A 150 -2.38 -2.93 6.94
N CYS A 151 -1.43 -3.16 6.03
CA CYS A 151 -0.57 -4.33 6.03
C CYS A 151 0.26 -4.40 7.32
N LYS A 152 0.84 -3.28 7.76
CA LYS A 152 1.58 -3.20 9.01
C LYS A 152 0.67 -3.42 10.22
N LEU A 153 -0.51 -2.76 10.26
CA LEU A 153 -1.46 -2.83 11.37
C LEU A 153 -2.00 -4.24 11.60
N TYR A 154 -2.22 -5.01 10.54
CA TYR A 154 -2.83 -6.34 10.60
C TYR A 154 -1.88 -7.49 10.24
N ASN A 155 -0.59 -7.19 10.13
CA ASN A 155 0.46 -8.16 9.78
C ASN A 155 0.13 -8.93 8.48
N ILE A 156 -0.25 -8.20 7.43
CA ILE A 156 -0.58 -8.74 6.11
C ILE A 156 0.69 -8.71 5.26
N ASP A 157 1.07 -9.86 4.69
CA ASP A 157 2.12 -9.92 3.66
C ASP A 157 1.55 -9.36 2.34
N PRO A 158 2.06 -8.25 1.79
CA PRO A 158 1.54 -7.64 0.57
C PRO A 158 1.71 -8.52 -0.69
N LEU A 159 2.65 -9.46 -0.67
CA LEU A 159 2.88 -10.43 -1.76
C LEU A 159 2.27 -11.80 -1.45
N GLY A 160 1.62 -11.93 -0.29
CA GLY A 160 1.03 -13.17 0.19
C GLY A 160 -0.32 -13.51 -0.42
N THR A 161 -0.86 -14.61 0.04
CA THR A 161 -2.24 -15.07 -0.25
C THR A 161 -2.96 -15.45 1.03
N ALA A 162 -4.28 -15.35 1.02
CA ALA A 162 -5.16 -15.82 2.08
C ALA A 162 -6.27 -16.70 1.50
N GLU A 163 -6.76 -17.65 2.29
CA GLU A 163 -7.84 -18.54 1.87
C GLU A 163 -9.19 -17.81 1.92
N CYS A 164 -9.98 -17.95 0.85
CA CYS A 164 -11.37 -17.51 0.77
C CYS A 164 -12.15 -18.42 -0.19
N GLY A 165 -13.28 -18.96 0.27
CA GLY A 165 -14.14 -19.81 -0.56
C GLY A 165 -13.45 -21.03 -1.18
N GLY A 166 -12.48 -21.61 -0.48
CA GLY A 166 -11.71 -22.76 -0.94
C GLY A 166 -10.61 -22.45 -1.97
N VAL A 167 -10.24 -21.16 -2.13
CA VAL A 167 -9.16 -20.74 -3.03
C VAL A 167 -8.16 -19.83 -2.33
N ALA A 168 -6.88 -19.92 -2.72
CA ALA A 168 -5.86 -18.96 -2.32
C ALA A 168 -6.01 -17.69 -3.15
N VAL A 169 -6.21 -16.56 -2.49
CA VAL A 169 -6.48 -15.25 -3.07
C VAL A 169 -5.37 -14.28 -2.65
N PRO A 170 -4.83 -13.43 -3.53
CA PRO A 170 -3.88 -12.40 -3.14
C PRO A 170 -4.39 -11.55 -1.97
N THR A 171 -3.52 -11.23 -1.03
CA THR A 171 -3.86 -10.36 0.10
C THR A 171 -4.16 -8.93 -0.34
N ILE A 172 -3.56 -8.48 -1.45
CA ILE A 172 -3.88 -7.21 -2.12
C ILE A 172 -4.39 -7.52 -3.52
N LEU A 173 -5.63 -7.12 -3.81
CA LEU A 173 -6.28 -7.34 -5.09
C LEU A 173 -7.27 -6.21 -5.39
N CYS A 174 -7.87 -6.21 -6.58
CA CYS A 174 -8.97 -5.30 -6.93
C CYS A 174 -10.30 -6.06 -7.14
N HIS A 175 -11.37 -5.31 -7.41
CA HIS A 175 -12.69 -5.88 -7.61
C HIS A 175 -12.70 -6.93 -8.75
N GLN A 176 -12.14 -6.60 -9.92
CA GLN A 176 -12.09 -7.54 -11.04
C GLN A 176 -11.31 -8.82 -10.69
N ASP A 177 -10.23 -8.72 -9.91
CA ASP A 177 -9.51 -9.91 -9.46
C ASP A 177 -10.42 -10.78 -8.59
N SER A 178 -11.21 -10.20 -7.67
CA SER A 178 -12.16 -10.96 -6.85
C SER A 178 -13.17 -11.71 -7.70
N ALA A 179 -13.67 -11.11 -8.77
CA ALA A 179 -14.56 -11.74 -9.74
C ALA A 179 -13.90 -12.93 -10.46
N ARG A 180 -12.64 -12.78 -10.90
CA ARG A 180 -11.85 -13.85 -11.54
C ARG A 180 -11.66 -15.06 -10.64
N PHE A 181 -11.52 -14.85 -9.32
CA PHE A 181 -11.48 -15.94 -8.33
C PHE A 181 -12.86 -16.53 -8.02
N GLY A 182 -13.95 -15.95 -8.51
CA GLY A 182 -15.32 -16.34 -8.19
C GLY A 182 -15.80 -15.84 -6.83
N LEU A 183 -15.23 -14.76 -6.33
CA LEU A 183 -15.43 -14.18 -4.99
C LEU A 183 -15.96 -12.75 -5.02
N GLY A 184 -16.34 -12.26 -6.17
CA GLY A 184 -16.90 -10.92 -6.39
C GLY A 184 -17.82 -10.89 -7.60
N SER A 185 -18.58 -9.81 -7.77
CA SER A 185 -19.29 -9.48 -9.00
C SER A 185 -18.33 -8.97 -10.09
N ASP A 186 -18.75 -9.03 -11.35
CA ASP A 186 -17.91 -8.61 -12.48
C ASP A 186 -17.95 -7.09 -12.63
N HIS A 187 -16.81 -6.44 -12.34
CA HIS A 187 -16.57 -5.02 -12.51
C HIS A 187 -15.13 -4.80 -12.94
N SER A 188 -14.88 -3.85 -13.85
CA SER A 188 -13.54 -3.57 -14.38
C SER A 188 -12.65 -2.81 -13.40
N ASP A 189 -13.22 -1.87 -12.64
CA ASP A 189 -12.57 -1.00 -11.65
C ASP A 189 -11.16 -0.53 -12.09
N ILE A 190 -10.15 -0.92 -11.35
CA ILE A 190 -8.74 -0.54 -11.57
C ILE A 190 -8.23 -0.84 -13.00
N TYR A 191 -8.71 -1.90 -13.65
CA TYR A 191 -8.16 -2.38 -14.92
C TYR A 191 -8.51 -1.52 -16.14
N ASP A 192 -9.50 -0.65 -16.05
CA ASP A 192 -9.84 0.28 -17.12
C ASP A 192 -9.25 1.68 -16.95
N TRP A 193 -8.56 1.91 -15.82
CA TRP A 193 -7.92 3.19 -15.48
C TRP A 193 -6.39 3.08 -15.38
N PHE A 194 -5.87 2.29 -14.46
CA PHE A 194 -4.45 2.21 -14.09
C PHE A 194 -3.53 1.86 -15.27
N PRO A 195 -3.85 0.89 -16.15
CA PRO A 195 -2.99 0.53 -17.28
C PRO A 195 -2.72 1.66 -18.25
N LYS A 196 -3.62 2.65 -18.37
CA LYS A 196 -3.43 3.83 -19.21
C LYS A 196 -2.19 4.64 -18.80
N TYR A 197 -1.77 4.50 -17.55
CA TYR A 197 -0.66 5.25 -16.96
C TYR A 197 0.44 4.31 -16.43
N GLY A 198 0.49 3.08 -16.93
CA GLY A 198 1.54 2.11 -16.59
C GLY A 198 1.47 1.54 -15.16
N LYS A 199 0.31 1.64 -14.50
CA LYS A 199 0.08 1.07 -13.19
C LYS A 199 -0.73 -0.23 -13.28
N SER A 200 -0.59 -1.11 -12.28
CA SER A 200 -1.31 -2.38 -12.19
C SER A 200 -1.40 -2.82 -10.72
N MET A 201 -2.20 -3.84 -10.43
CA MET A 201 -2.21 -4.44 -9.09
C MET A 201 -0.87 -5.12 -8.73
N GLU A 202 -0.10 -5.55 -9.71
CA GLU A 202 1.25 -6.07 -9.48
C GLU A 202 2.20 -4.95 -9.05
N THR A 203 2.21 -3.81 -9.77
CA THR A 203 3.02 -2.65 -9.34
C THR A 203 2.58 -2.16 -7.97
N ALA A 204 1.27 -2.15 -7.66
CA ALA A 204 0.75 -1.75 -6.36
C ALA A 204 1.29 -2.64 -5.22
N ARG A 205 1.28 -3.96 -5.38
CA ARG A 205 1.84 -4.89 -4.38
C ARG A 205 3.34 -4.66 -4.15
N ASN A 206 4.08 -4.42 -5.22
CA ASN A 206 5.53 -4.15 -5.14
C ASN A 206 5.81 -2.80 -4.46
N ASP A 207 5.06 -1.75 -4.81
CA ASP A 207 5.22 -0.42 -4.23
C ASP A 207 4.85 -0.41 -2.72
N VAL A 208 3.79 -1.12 -2.33
CA VAL A 208 3.43 -1.35 -0.92
C VAL A 208 4.54 -2.08 -0.16
N THR A 209 5.13 -3.11 -0.77
CA THR A 209 6.26 -3.85 -0.17
C THR A 209 7.47 -2.93 0.05
N ALA A 210 7.78 -2.07 -0.93
CA ALA A 210 8.87 -1.11 -0.83
C ALA A 210 8.64 -0.08 0.29
N LEU A 211 7.40 0.42 0.45
CA LEU A 211 7.03 1.33 1.53
C LEU A 211 7.24 0.70 2.91
N LEU A 212 6.82 -0.56 3.10
CA LEU A 212 7.00 -1.29 4.35
C LEU A 212 8.48 -1.52 4.67
N ALA A 213 9.29 -1.90 3.66
CA ALA A 213 10.72 -2.08 3.84
C ALA A 213 11.42 -0.78 4.26
N SER A 214 11.08 0.34 3.62
CA SER A 214 11.62 1.66 3.95
C SER A 214 11.25 2.12 5.36
N ASP A 215 10.03 1.86 5.79
CA ASP A 215 9.54 2.21 7.13
C ASP A 215 10.26 1.41 8.22
N ASN A 216 10.46 0.11 8.01
CA ASN A 216 11.19 -0.76 8.93
C ASN A 216 12.66 -0.34 9.07
N ALA A 217 13.31 0.04 7.97
CA ALA A 217 14.68 0.53 7.99
C ALA A 217 14.82 1.86 8.77
N ALA A 218 13.84 2.77 8.63
CA ALA A 218 13.81 4.02 9.37
C ALA A 218 13.66 3.81 10.89
N HIS A 219 12.82 2.85 11.30
CA HIS A 219 12.64 2.51 12.72
C HIS A 219 13.91 1.90 13.33
N GLN A 220 14.57 0.98 12.63
CA GLN A 220 15.83 0.37 13.09
C GLN A 220 16.94 1.44 13.26
N ALA A 221 17.04 2.42 12.35
CA ALA A 221 18.01 3.50 12.47
C ALA A 221 17.74 4.39 13.69
N THR A 222 16.48 4.61 14.04
CA THR A 222 16.08 5.41 15.21
C THR A 222 16.38 4.70 16.53
N ASP A 223 16.17 3.39 16.58
CA ASP A 223 16.46 2.58 17.77
C ASP A 223 17.98 2.52 18.07
N ILE A 224 18.81 2.48 17.04
CA ILE A 224 20.28 2.51 17.19
C ILE A 224 20.73 3.84 17.79
N ILE A 225 20.11 4.98 17.42
CA ILE A 225 20.46 6.30 17.94
C ILE A 225 20.03 6.44 19.41
N GLN A 226 18.92 5.84 19.82
CA GLN A 226 18.43 5.92 21.21
C GLN A 226 19.16 4.99 22.18
N THR A 227 19.85 3.97 21.71
CA THR A 227 20.59 3.01 22.53
C THR A 227 22.07 3.37 22.68
N THR A 228 22.55 4.45 22.04
CA THR A 228 23.93 4.90 22.21
C THR A 228 24.03 5.75 23.50
N PRO A 229 24.73 5.30 24.58
CA PRO A 229 24.90 6.10 25.78
C PRO A 229 25.71 7.36 25.45
N ILE A 230 25.22 8.53 25.87
CA ILE A 230 26.01 9.78 25.84
C ILE A 230 27.16 9.58 26.82
N MET A 231 28.36 9.30 26.32
CA MET A 231 29.57 9.29 27.14
C MET A 231 29.89 10.70 27.60
N LYS A 232 29.84 10.92 28.92
CA LYS A 232 30.50 12.08 29.55
C LYS A 232 32.01 11.96 29.35
N PRO A 233 32.72 13.05 29.05
CA PRO A 233 34.20 13.04 29.04
C PRO A 233 34.70 13.05 30.49
N ASP A 234 35.50 12.03 30.86
CA ASP A 234 36.55 12.00 31.85
C ASP A 234 36.65 10.66 32.57
N SER A 235 37.60 9.80 32.11
CA SER A 235 38.43 8.95 32.96
C SER A 235 39.44 8.14 32.09
N PRO A 236 40.65 7.85 32.54
CA PRO A 236 41.75 7.32 31.75
C PRO A 236 41.65 5.83 31.42
N PRO A 237 42.50 5.30 30.52
CA PRO A 237 42.23 4.06 29.80
C PRO A 237 42.42 2.80 30.65
N ALA A 238 41.41 1.96 30.63
CA ALA A 238 41.50 0.59 31.12
C ALA A 238 41.59 -0.39 29.94
N THR A 239 42.49 -1.30 30.05
CA THR A 239 42.90 -2.44 29.22
C THR A 239 41.80 -3.11 28.40
N GLU A 240 42.10 -3.39 27.12
CA GLU A 240 41.27 -4.15 26.17
C GLU A 240 40.87 -5.54 26.66
N PRO A 241 39.63 -5.95 26.49
CA PRO A 241 39.28 -7.38 26.46
C PRO A 241 39.23 -7.90 25.02
N LYS A 242 39.80 -9.06 24.81
CA LYS A 242 39.86 -9.83 23.57
C LYS A 242 38.54 -9.99 22.86
N LEU A 243 38.56 -9.77 21.53
CA LEU A 243 37.45 -10.02 20.59
C LEU A 243 36.87 -11.41 20.75
N ALA A 244 35.56 -11.47 20.89
CA ALA A 244 34.76 -12.65 20.61
C ALA A 244 34.39 -12.66 19.10
N LYS A 245 34.27 -13.86 18.55
CA LYS A 245 34.21 -14.23 17.16
C LYS A 245 33.03 -13.57 16.39
N ASP A 246 33.30 -13.23 15.12
CA ASP A 246 32.45 -12.67 14.09
C ASP A 246 31.01 -13.21 14.07
N GLU A 247 30.05 -12.36 14.36
CA GLU A 247 28.69 -12.51 13.81
C GLU A 247 28.68 -12.03 12.34
N PRO A 248 27.98 -12.71 11.42
CA PRO A 248 27.95 -12.32 10.03
C PRO A 248 27.27 -10.95 9.88
N LYS A 249 28.03 -9.96 9.44
CA LYS A 249 27.55 -8.61 9.13
C LYS A 249 26.47 -8.69 8.05
N ALA A 250 25.31 -8.06 8.31
CA ALA A 250 24.23 -7.98 7.33
C ALA A 250 24.73 -7.39 5.99
N PRO A 251 24.34 -7.95 4.85
CA PRO A 251 24.81 -7.50 3.55
C PRO A 251 24.36 -6.07 3.25
N THR A 252 25.26 -5.24 2.73
CA THR A 252 25.01 -3.82 2.46
C THR A 252 25.08 -3.45 0.98
N ALA A 253 25.65 -4.33 0.15
CA ALA A 253 25.85 -4.06 -1.27
C ALA A 253 25.65 -5.30 -2.15
N VAL A 254 25.28 -5.06 -3.40
CA VAL A 254 25.31 -6.04 -4.48
C VAL A 254 26.43 -5.67 -5.43
N THR A 255 27.35 -6.58 -5.69
CA THR A 255 28.43 -6.41 -6.67
C THR A 255 28.12 -7.20 -7.93
N ILE A 256 28.26 -6.59 -9.08
CA ILE A 256 28.10 -7.25 -10.40
C ILE A 256 29.32 -8.14 -10.65
N ILE A 257 29.08 -9.39 -11.04
CA ILE A 257 30.13 -10.44 -11.24
C ILE A 257 30.12 -11.03 -12.66
N ASN A 258 29.73 -10.25 -13.66
CA ASN A 258 29.71 -10.70 -15.04
C ASN A 258 31.02 -10.34 -15.76
N SER A 259 31.79 -11.34 -16.20
CA SER A 259 33.09 -11.17 -16.87
C SER A 259 33.01 -10.82 -18.36
N THR A 260 31.82 -10.91 -19.00
CA THR A 260 31.70 -10.88 -20.47
C THR A 260 30.92 -9.69 -21.04
N GLY A 261 30.60 -8.65 -20.22
CA GLY A 261 29.88 -7.49 -20.72
C GLY A 261 29.02 -6.76 -19.69
N TYR A 262 27.84 -6.36 -20.12
CA TYR A 262 26.90 -5.64 -19.30
C TYR A 262 25.81 -6.57 -18.75
N VAL A 263 25.39 -6.33 -17.53
CA VAL A 263 24.21 -6.95 -16.93
C VAL A 263 23.06 -5.96 -16.99
N ASN A 264 21.88 -6.42 -17.38
CA ASN A 264 20.68 -5.60 -17.39
C ASN A 264 20.15 -5.43 -15.96
N ILE A 265 19.91 -4.20 -15.58
CA ILE A 265 19.16 -3.84 -14.37
C ILE A 265 17.75 -3.45 -14.80
N ARG A 266 16.75 -4.08 -14.19
CA ARG A 266 15.35 -4.05 -14.62
C ARG A 266 14.44 -3.46 -13.55
N ASN A 267 13.23 -3.06 -13.92
CA ASN A 267 12.21 -2.58 -12.98
C ASN A 267 11.44 -3.71 -12.27
N GLY A 268 11.83 -4.97 -12.46
CA GLY A 268 11.26 -6.13 -11.78
C GLY A 268 12.22 -7.32 -11.81
N ASN A 269 11.92 -8.34 -11.05
CA ASN A 269 12.77 -9.48 -10.73
C ASN A 269 12.72 -10.64 -11.76
N ASP A 270 12.48 -10.33 -13.04
CA ASP A 270 12.46 -11.30 -14.13
C ASP A 270 12.97 -10.67 -15.44
N THR A 271 13.33 -11.48 -16.42
CA THR A 271 13.83 -11.06 -17.73
C THR A 271 12.76 -10.39 -18.60
N ASN A 272 11.49 -10.61 -18.32
CA ASN A 272 10.35 -9.96 -19.00
C ASN A 272 10.15 -8.51 -18.61
N PHE A 273 10.69 -8.08 -17.47
CA PHE A 273 10.60 -6.69 -17.03
C PHE A 273 11.48 -5.75 -17.83
N ALA A 274 11.06 -4.49 -17.99
CA ALA A 274 11.77 -3.50 -18.76
C ALA A 274 13.16 -3.22 -18.18
N ARG A 275 14.14 -3.07 -19.07
CA ARG A 275 15.50 -2.65 -18.71
C ARG A 275 15.53 -1.18 -18.38
N ILE A 276 15.95 -0.84 -17.17
CA ILE A 276 16.13 0.54 -16.69
C ILE A 276 17.52 1.05 -17.01
N THR A 277 18.53 0.18 -16.82
CA THR A 277 19.93 0.51 -17.08
C THR A 277 20.75 -0.76 -17.27
N THR A 278 22.06 -0.62 -17.47
CA THR A 278 23.03 -1.71 -17.48
C THR A 278 24.13 -1.42 -16.47
N ALA A 279 24.77 -2.46 -15.96
CA ALA A 279 25.92 -2.37 -15.07
C ALA A 279 27.07 -3.24 -15.59
N ARG A 280 28.30 -2.84 -15.27
CA ARG A 280 29.53 -3.55 -15.63
C ARG A 280 30.02 -4.42 -14.48
N ASN A 281 30.88 -5.38 -14.81
CA ASN A 281 31.55 -6.18 -13.79
C ASN A 281 32.26 -5.30 -12.75
N GLY A 282 32.10 -5.62 -11.48
CA GLY A 282 32.67 -4.89 -10.34
C GLY A 282 31.86 -3.67 -9.87
N GLU A 283 30.86 -3.20 -10.62
CA GLU A 283 29.99 -2.15 -10.13
C GLU A 283 29.20 -2.59 -8.91
N LYS A 284 29.04 -1.67 -7.95
CA LYS A 284 28.35 -1.91 -6.68
C LYS A 284 27.12 -1.03 -6.55
N PHE A 285 26.07 -1.64 -6.03
CA PHE A 285 24.78 -0.96 -5.76
C PHE A 285 24.37 -1.24 -4.32
N PRO A 286 23.71 -0.29 -3.64
CA PRO A 286 23.12 -0.54 -2.33
C PRO A 286 22.14 -1.73 -2.41
N TYR A 287 22.35 -2.73 -1.54
CA TYR A 287 21.48 -3.89 -1.42
C TYR A 287 20.19 -3.53 -0.68
N ILE A 288 19.07 -4.06 -1.15
CA ILE A 288 17.77 -3.89 -0.52
C ILE A 288 17.22 -5.25 -0.06
N ALA A 289 17.13 -6.22 -0.98
CA ALA A 289 16.56 -7.54 -0.70
C ALA A 289 16.98 -8.56 -1.75
N THR A 290 16.74 -9.85 -1.48
CA THR A 290 16.84 -10.93 -2.46
C THR A 290 15.49 -11.63 -2.58
N ALA A 291 14.95 -11.68 -3.79
CA ALA A 291 13.74 -12.44 -4.08
C ALA A 291 14.00 -13.95 -4.01
N ALA A 292 12.98 -14.74 -3.69
CA ALA A 292 13.07 -16.21 -3.61
C ALA A 292 13.58 -16.86 -4.90
N ILE A 293 13.41 -16.21 -6.05
CA ILE A 293 13.90 -16.65 -7.35
C ILE A 293 15.35 -16.22 -7.63
N GLY A 294 16.08 -15.72 -6.63
CA GLY A 294 17.50 -15.40 -6.71
C GLY A 294 17.83 -14.04 -7.33
N TRP A 295 16.87 -13.16 -7.58
CA TRP A 295 17.11 -11.78 -8.02
C TRP A 295 17.38 -10.86 -6.85
N HIS A 296 18.33 -9.94 -7.00
CA HIS A 296 18.69 -8.96 -5.97
C HIS A 296 18.09 -7.60 -6.29
N ALA A 297 17.33 -7.05 -5.34
CA ALA A 297 16.84 -5.68 -5.37
C ALA A 297 17.96 -4.71 -4.99
N VAL A 298 18.17 -3.67 -5.78
CA VAL A 298 19.22 -2.66 -5.64
C VAL A 298 18.68 -1.26 -5.85
N LEU A 299 19.27 -0.27 -5.17
CA LEU A 299 18.93 1.12 -5.40
C LEU A 299 19.80 1.70 -6.52
N THR A 300 19.19 2.18 -7.59
CA THR A 300 19.89 2.89 -8.69
C THR A 300 18.97 3.90 -9.34
N LYS A 301 19.52 5.03 -9.80
CA LYS A 301 18.76 6.14 -10.41
C LYS A 301 17.56 6.62 -9.57
N GLY A 302 17.70 6.58 -8.24
CA GLY A 302 16.64 7.01 -7.30
C GLY A 302 15.44 6.07 -7.19
N GLN A 303 15.52 4.84 -7.72
CA GLN A 303 14.45 3.84 -7.65
C GLN A 303 14.98 2.45 -7.35
N VAL A 304 14.10 1.58 -6.86
CA VAL A 304 14.41 0.16 -6.68
C VAL A 304 14.41 -0.54 -8.03
N CYS A 305 15.51 -1.21 -8.33
CA CYS A 305 15.67 -2.01 -9.54
C CYS A 305 16.14 -3.41 -9.18
N TRP A 306 16.16 -4.31 -10.15
CA TRP A 306 16.47 -5.70 -9.94
C TRP A 306 17.58 -6.19 -10.87
N VAL A 307 18.47 -7.02 -10.34
CA VAL A 307 19.54 -7.69 -11.08
C VAL A 307 19.53 -9.17 -10.75
N SER A 308 19.73 -10.04 -11.74
CA SER A 308 19.80 -11.50 -11.52
C SER A 308 20.99 -11.87 -10.64
N GLY A 309 20.76 -12.76 -9.67
CA GLY A 309 21.81 -13.34 -8.82
C GLY A 309 22.83 -14.18 -9.59
N ASP A 310 22.49 -14.64 -10.81
CA ASP A 310 23.45 -15.33 -11.68
C ASP A 310 24.61 -14.42 -12.11
N TYR A 311 24.40 -13.12 -12.09
CA TYR A 311 25.34 -12.08 -12.52
C TYR A 311 25.66 -11.06 -11.43
N SER A 312 25.30 -11.33 -10.20
CA SER A 312 25.57 -10.43 -9.08
C SER A 312 25.70 -11.20 -7.76
N LYS A 313 26.39 -10.60 -6.80
CA LYS A 313 26.65 -11.19 -5.49
C LYS A 313 26.38 -10.16 -4.40
N VAL A 314 25.64 -10.58 -3.40
CA VAL A 314 25.39 -9.81 -2.16
C VAL A 314 26.65 -9.86 -1.27
N GLN A 315 27.06 -8.70 -0.69
CA GLN A 315 28.24 -8.53 0.16
C GLN A 315 27.91 -7.76 1.43
#